data_a4da47638747cf4993aaa03027b9f03a
#
_entry.id   a4da47638747cf4993aaa03027b9f03a
#
_cell.length_a   1.000
_cell.length_b   1.000
_cell.length_c   1.000
_cell.angle_alpha   90.00
_cell.angle_beta   90.00
_cell.angle_gamma   90.00
#
_symmetry.space_group_name_H-M   'P 1'
#
loop_
_entity.id
_entity.type
_entity.pdbx_description
1 polymer ?
#
loop_
_entity_poly.entity_id
_entity_poly.type
_entity_poly.pdbx_seq_one_letter_code
_entity_poly.pdbx_strand_id
1 'polypeptide(L)'
;MNIVITGASSGIGFETARILAKDRSHSILAVSRNRLVLEKLKPGEEGGNIHIFPFDIVNGNYENELIPFLTGRFNRVDCLVNNAGKLVSKPFEKLEDHDFDDIFNTNVKAVYRMIRALLPYLAENAHIVNIGSMGGVQGSVKFPGLSLYSASKGAVAILTECLAQEFIDRKIKVNCLALGSAQTNMLSEAFPGFKSPLSAAEMAEFVAFFALNGHQWFNGKVLPVALTTP
;
A
#
# COMPACT_ATOMS: atom_id res chain seq x y z
N MET A 1 17.26 1.89 6.20
CA MET A 1 16.34 2.55 5.26
C MET A 1 15.18 3.18 6.02
N ASN A 2 14.69 4.33 5.57
CA ASN A 2 13.48 4.97 6.10
C ASN A 2 12.29 4.60 5.21
N ILE A 3 11.34 3.87 5.77
CA ILE A 3 10.25 3.22 5.02
C ILE A 3 8.90 3.75 5.52
N VAL A 4 8.06 4.22 4.63
CA VAL A 4 6.69 4.65 4.93
C VAL A 4 5.71 3.60 4.43
N ILE A 5 4.78 3.16 5.28
CA ILE A 5 3.78 2.14 4.94
C ILE A 5 2.39 2.66 5.29
N THR A 6 1.50 2.76 4.31
CA THR A 6 0.09 3.11 4.53
C THR A 6 -0.77 1.87 4.74
N GLY A 7 -1.87 2.00 5.50
CA GLY A 7 -2.74 0.87 5.81
C GLY A 7 -2.10 -0.16 6.74
N ALA A 8 -1.21 0.30 7.62
CA ALA A 8 -0.42 -0.56 8.51
C ALA A 8 -1.17 -1.05 9.76
N SER A 9 -2.50 -0.87 9.85
CA SER A 9 -3.26 -1.33 11.03
C SER A 9 -3.78 -2.75 10.93
N SER A 10 -3.76 -3.38 9.75
CA SER A 10 -4.26 -4.76 9.58
C SER A 10 -3.69 -5.42 8.34
N GLY A 11 -3.87 -6.74 8.25
CA GLY A 11 -3.58 -7.53 7.07
C GLY A 11 -2.13 -7.39 6.58
N ILE A 12 -1.96 -7.31 5.27
CA ILE A 12 -0.64 -7.30 4.62
C ILE A 12 0.23 -6.13 5.10
N GLY A 13 -0.33 -4.91 5.22
CA GLY A 13 0.44 -3.74 5.64
C GLY A 13 0.95 -3.82 7.08
N PHE A 14 0.17 -4.39 7.99
CA PHE A 14 0.58 -4.64 9.37
C PHE A 14 1.73 -5.64 9.43
N GLU A 15 1.59 -6.77 8.74
CA GLU A 15 2.62 -7.80 8.71
C GLU A 15 3.89 -7.32 7.99
N THR A 16 3.76 -6.56 6.90
CA THR A 16 4.91 -5.95 6.22
C THR A 16 5.69 -5.03 7.16
N ALA A 17 5.01 -4.16 7.90
CA ALA A 17 5.67 -3.29 8.89
C ALA A 17 6.40 -4.11 9.97
N ARG A 18 5.78 -5.16 10.48
CA ARG A 18 6.34 -6.06 11.48
C ARG A 18 7.57 -6.82 10.97
N ILE A 19 7.53 -7.29 9.72
CA ILE A 19 8.64 -8.03 9.10
C ILE A 19 9.83 -7.08 8.88
N LEU A 20 9.60 -5.91 8.28
CA LEU A 20 10.66 -4.94 8.01
C LEU A 20 11.32 -4.40 9.28
N ALA A 21 10.56 -4.29 10.36
CA ALA A 21 11.07 -3.81 11.65
C ALA A 21 11.97 -4.81 12.40
N LYS A 22 12.03 -6.07 11.97
CA LYS A 22 12.97 -7.06 12.53
C LYS A 22 14.42 -6.65 12.32
N ASP A 23 14.71 -5.99 11.21
CA ASP A 23 16.01 -5.37 10.98
C ASP A 23 16.03 -3.97 11.58
N ARG A 24 16.79 -3.80 12.66
CA ARG A 24 16.94 -2.53 13.39
C ARG A 24 17.63 -1.42 12.60
N SER A 25 18.25 -1.74 11.45
CA SER A 25 18.80 -0.74 10.53
C SER A 25 17.71 0.00 9.72
N HIS A 26 16.49 -0.51 9.72
CA HIS A 26 15.34 0.15 9.11
C HIS A 26 14.60 1.01 10.13
N SER A 27 14.02 2.10 9.67
CA SER A 27 13.10 2.95 10.44
C SER A 27 11.76 3.02 9.71
N ILE A 28 10.70 2.59 10.36
CA ILE A 28 9.38 2.37 9.74
C ILE A 28 8.41 3.44 10.21
N LEU A 29 7.80 4.18 9.30
CA LEU A 29 6.63 5.00 9.57
C LEU A 29 5.36 4.26 9.18
N ALA A 30 4.66 3.74 10.17
CA ALA A 30 3.40 3.01 10.01
C ALA A 30 2.21 3.99 10.08
N VAL A 31 1.50 4.15 8.96
CA VAL A 31 0.41 5.12 8.81
C VAL A 31 -0.93 4.40 8.69
N SER A 32 -1.87 4.74 9.55
CA SER A 32 -3.27 4.30 9.48
C SER A 32 -4.13 5.16 10.41
N ARG A 33 -5.46 5.11 10.28
CA ARG A 33 -6.38 5.88 11.13
C ARG A 33 -6.46 5.37 12.57
N ASN A 34 -6.37 4.06 12.77
CA ASN A 34 -6.59 3.44 14.08
C ASN A 34 -5.31 3.36 14.92
N ARG A 35 -5.18 4.30 15.85
CA ARG A 35 -4.03 4.38 16.78
C ARG A 35 -3.87 3.12 17.63
N LEU A 36 -4.96 2.61 18.22
CA LEU A 36 -4.90 1.46 19.12
C LEU A 36 -4.36 0.21 18.45
N VAL A 37 -4.66 0.05 17.17
CA VAL A 37 -4.13 -1.09 16.41
C VAL A 37 -2.68 -0.86 15.99
N LEU A 38 -2.31 0.37 15.61
CA LEU A 38 -0.91 0.71 15.30
C LEU A 38 0.00 0.49 16.51
N GLU A 39 -0.49 0.73 17.73
CA GLU A 39 0.29 0.51 18.96
C GLU A 39 0.72 -0.95 19.14
N LYS A 40 -0.02 -1.91 18.56
CA LYS A 40 0.36 -3.33 18.56
C LYS A 40 1.61 -3.63 17.71
N LEU A 41 2.00 -2.70 16.84
CA LEU A 41 3.25 -2.81 16.06
C LEU A 41 4.48 -2.47 16.91
N LYS A 42 4.32 -1.68 17.97
CA LYS A 42 5.44 -1.33 18.83
C LYS A 42 5.85 -2.55 19.67
N PRO A 43 7.09 -3.01 19.57
CA PRO A 43 7.62 -3.87 20.61
C PRO A 43 7.58 -3.08 21.92
N GLY A 44 7.23 -3.71 23.03
CA GLY A 44 6.94 -3.09 24.34
C GLY A 44 8.06 -2.28 25.02
N GLU A 45 9.12 -1.92 24.32
CA GLU A 45 10.24 -1.14 24.82
C GLU A 45 10.34 0.22 24.11
N GLU A 46 10.62 1.27 24.84
CA GLU A 46 10.98 2.59 24.34
C GLU A 46 12.25 2.47 23.46
N GLY A 47 12.18 3.00 22.23
CA GLY A 47 13.31 3.00 21.30
C GLY A 47 13.20 2.02 20.13
N GLY A 48 12.02 1.47 19.86
CA GLY A 48 11.76 0.68 18.66
C GLY A 48 11.92 1.50 17.37
N ASN A 49 12.24 0.80 16.28
CA ASN A 49 12.39 1.39 14.95
C ASN A 49 11.05 1.58 14.18
N ILE A 50 9.90 1.40 14.86
CA ILE A 50 8.57 1.66 14.32
C ILE A 50 8.01 2.95 14.93
N HIS A 51 7.73 3.90 14.05
CA HIS A 51 7.02 5.14 14.37
C HIS A 51 5.59 5.01 13.87
N ILE A 52 4.63 5.07 14.77
CA ILE A 52 3.21 5.03 14.40
C ILE A 52 2.68 6.44 14.19
N PHE A 53 1.90 6.63 13.14
CA PHE A 53 1.24 7.88 12.86
C PHE A 53 -0.25 7.68 12.53
N PRO A 54 -1.16 7.98 13.47
CA PRO A 54 -2.58 7.99 13.21
C PRO A 54 -2.92 9.10 12.23
N PHE A 55 -3.29 8.74 10.99
CA PHE A 55 -3.55 9.71 9.94
C PHE A 55 -4.58 9.17 8.93
N ASP A 56 -5.52 10.05 8.54
CA ASP A 56 -6.46 9.77 7.46
C ASP A 56 -5.87 10.19 6.12
N ILE A 57 -5.47 9.22 5.31
CA ILE A 57 -4.88 9.47 3.99
C ILE A 57 -5.87 10.07 2.99
N VAL A 58 -7.18 10.01 3.26
CA VAL A 58 -8.22 10.59 2.40
C VAL A 58 -8.47 12.06 2.77
N ASN A 59 -8.68 12.35 4.06
CA ASN A 59 -9.11 13.67 4.51
C ASN A 59 -8.04 14.46 5.28
N GLY A 60 -6.96 13.80 5.74
CA GLY A 60 -5.92 14.41 6.55
C GLY A 60 -5.16 15.54 5.85
N ASN A 61 -4.60 16.42 6.65
CA ASN A 61 -3.78 17.54 6.17
C ASN A 61 -2.31 17.09 6.06
N TYR A 62 -1.88 16.76 4.84
CA TYR A 62 -0.53 16.26 4.59
C TYR A 62 0.55 17.27 4.98
N GLU A 63 0.35 18.53 4.63
CA GLU A 63 1.36 19.61 4.85
C GLU A 63 1.52 19.95 6.34
N ASN A 64 0.42 20.01 7.07
CA ASN A 64 0.44 20.45 8.46
C ASN A 64 0.54 19.32 9.49
N GLU A 65 0.29 18.06 9.08
CA GLU A 65 0.29 16.92 9.99
C GLU A 65 1.35 15.86 9.61
N LEU A 66 1.25 15.28 8.38
CA LEU A 66 2.13 14.18 7.99
C LEU A 66 3.57 14.65 7.79
N ILE A 67 3.78 15.74 7.04
CA ILE A 67 5.11 16.22 6.71
C ILE A 67 5.90 16.64 7.95
N PRO A 68 5.37 17.43 8.89
CA PRO A 68 6.09 17.77 10.12
C PRO A 68 6.43 16.53 10.96
N PHE A 69 5.51 15.56 11.03
CA PHE A 69 5.77 14.31 11.75
C PHE A 69 6.89 13.50 11.09
N LEU A 70 6.89 13.41 9.78
CA LEU A 70 7.89 12.69 8.99
C LEU A 70 9.26 13.36 9.12
N THR A 71 9.36 14.66 8.86
CA THR A 71 10.63 15.41 8.85
C THR A 71 11.27 15.51 10.24
N GLY A 72 10.48 15.43 11.31
CA GLY A 72 10.99 15.32 12.68
C GLY A 72 11.67 13.97 12.98
N ARG A 73 11.61 12.99 12.06
CA ARG A 73 12.15 11.63 12.25
C ARG A 73 13.03 11.16 11.11
N PHE A 74 12.71 11.54 9.90
CA PHE A 74 13.38 11.09 8.68
C PHE A 74 13.95 12.30 7.93
N ASN A 75 15.24 12.25 7.61
CA ASN A 75 15.85 13.23 6.69
C ASN A 75 15.40 13.00 5.24
N ARG A 76 15.03 11.74 4.93
CA ARG A 76 14.59 11.31 3.61
C ARG A 76 13.77 10.03 3.73
N VAL A 77 13.04 9.68 2.70
CA VAL A 77 12.29 8.42 2.56
C VAL A 77 12.96 7.58 1.48
N ASP A 78 13.38 6.38 1.83
CA ASP A 78 14.02 5.44 0.91
C ASP A 78 12.99 4.50 0.24
N CYS A 79 11.88 4.20 0.92
CA CYS A 79 10.82 3.38 0.37
C CYS A 79 9.43 3.85 0.83
N LEU A 80 8.48 3.88 -0.10
CA LEU A 80 7.06 4.12 0.17
C LEU A 80 6.24 2.91 -0.28
N VAL A 81 5.51 2.30 0.65
CA VAL A 81 4.55 1.23 0.36
C VAL A 81 3.13 1.77 0.50
N ASN A 82 2.47 2.02 -0.62
CA ASN A 82 1.06 2.41 -0.69
C ASN A 82 0.20 1.14 -0.62
N ASN A 83 -0.07 0.67 0.61
CA ASN A 83 -0.83 -0.54 0.86
C ASN A 83 -2.30 -0.26 1.25
N ALA A 84 -2.60 0.90 1.81
CA ALA A 84 -3.98 1.23 2.18
C ALA A 84 -4.94 1.05 1.01
N GLY A 85 -6.09 0.45 1.29
CA GLY A 85 -7.12 0.21 0.29
C GLY A 85 -8.49 -0.01 0.91
N LYS A 86 -9.51 0.17 0.09
CA LYS A 86 -10.93 -0.09 0.41
C LYS A 86 -11.51 -0.98 -0.68
N LEU A 87 -12.34 -1.92 -0.28
CA LEU A 87 -13.09 -2.79 -1.17
C LEU A 87 -14.58 -2.68 -0.80
N VAL A 88 -15.42 -2.55 -1.81
CA VAL A 88 -16.86 -2.70 -1.70
C VAL A 88 -17.28 -3.81 -2.65
N SER A 89 -17.98 -4.81 -2.12
CA SER A 89 -18.53 -5.92 -2.91
C SER A 89 -20.03 -5.76 -3.00
N LYS A 90 -20.50 -5.22 -4.15
CA LYS A 90 -21.93 -5.01 -4.45
C LYS A 90 -22.19 -5.27 -5.93
N PRO A 91 -23.36 -5.84 -6.32
CA PRO A 91 -23.82 -5.85 -7.72
C PRO A 91 -23.80 -4.44 -8.30
N PHE A 92 -23.46 -4.32 -9.60
CA PHE A 92 -23.26 -3.02 -10.24
C PHE A 92 -24.48 -2.11 -10.12
N GLU A 93 -25.67 -2.65 -10.27
CA GLU A 93 -26.95 -1.92 -10.19
C GLU A 93 -27.31 -1.46 -8.75
N LYS A 94 -26.56 -1.92 -7.74
CA LYS A 94 -26.73 -1.51 -6.34
C LYS A 94 -25.62 -0.58 -5.85
N LEU A 95 -24.65 -0.27 -6.72
CA LEU A 95 -23.61 0.70 -6.40
C LEU A 95 -24.21 2.12 -6.40
N GLU A 96 -23.74 2.93 -5.47
CA GLU A 96 -24.11 4.31 -5.29
C GLU A 96 -22.88 5.21 -5.48
N ASP A 97 -23.11 6.51 -5.76
CA ASP A 97 -22.01 7.47 -5.97
C ASP A 97 -21.04 7.52 -4.78
N HIS A 98 -21.53 7.36 -3.57
CA HIS A 98 -20.67 7.31 -2.38
C HIS A 98 -19.75 6.07 -2.37
N ASP A 99 -20.15 4.93 -2.93
CA ASP A 99 -19.28 3.75 -3.07
C ASP A 99 -18.12 4.04 -4.03
N PHE A 100 -18.42 4.75 -5.12
CA PHE A 100 -17.41 5.21 -6.07
C PHE A 100 -16.41 6.15 -5.39
N ASP A 101 -16.91 7.19 -4.73
CA ASP A 101 -16.08 8.20 -4.06
C ASP A 101 -15.20 7.56 -2.99
N ASP A 102 -15.73 6.70 -2.17
CA ASP A 102 -15.02 6.00 -1.12
C ASP A 102 -13.87 5.14 -1.65
N ILE A 103 -14.14 4.36 -2.71
CA ILE A 103 -13.15 3.49 -3.33
C ILE A 103 -12.06 4.32 -4.02
N PHE A 104 -12.45 5.27 -4.87
CA PHE A 104 -11.48 6.05 -5.64
C PHE A 104 -10.71 7.04 -4.77
N ASN A 105 -11.35 7.67 -3.77
CA ASN A 105 -10.65 8.52 -2.82
C ASN A 105 -9.59 7.73 -2.03
N THR A 106 -9.91 6.48 -1.60
CA THR A 106 -8.97 5.66 -0.83
C THR A 106 -7.91 5.01 -1.72
N ASN A 107 -8.31 4.36 -2.82
CA ASN A 107 -7.40 3.51 -3.60
C ASN A 107 -6.56 4.30 -4.60
N VAL A 108 -7.05 5.43 -5.10
CA VAL A 108 -6.40 6.19 -6.18
C VAL A 108 -5.93 7.56 -5.69
N LYS A 109 -6.86 8.40 -5.22
CA LYS A 109 -6.53 9.78 -4.83
C LYS A 109 -5.58 9.85 -3.64
N ALA A 110 -5.75 8.97 -2.64
CA ALA A 110 -4.85 8.92 -1.49
C ALA A 110 -3.44 8.45 -1.89
N VAL A 111 -3.31 7.50 -2.83
CA VAL A 111 -2.01 7.09 -3.39
C VAL A 111 -1.33 8.28 -4.08
N TYR A 112 -2.06 8.97 -4.96
CA TYR A 112 -1.56 10.20 -5.61
C TYR A 112 -1.13 11.24 -4.57
N ARG A 113 -1.98 11.56 -3.57
CA ARG A 113 -1.68 12.56 -2.53
C ARG A 113 -0.45 12.18 -1.72
N MET A 114 -0.32 10.92 -1.33
CA MET A 114 0.83 10.42 -0.57
C MET A 114 2.12 10.57 -1.37
N ILE A 115 2.15 10.11 -2.62
CA ILE A 115 3.33 10.25 -3.49
C ILE A 115 3.68 11.72 -3.67
N ARG A 116 2.70 12.58 -4.00
CA ARG A 116 2.93 14.01 -4.21
C ARG A 116 3.50 14.70 -2.96
N ALA A 117 2.95 14.40 -1.79
CA ALA A 117 3.40 15.01 -0.54
C ALA A 117 4.81 14.56 -0.15
N LEU A 118 5.14 13.29 -0.38
CA LEU A 118 6.46 12.74 -0.04
C LEU A 118 7.52 13.00 -1.12
N LEU A 119 7.14 13.40 -2.33
CA LEU A 119 8.04 13.56 -3.46
C LEU A 119 9.28 14.45 -3.19
N PRO A 120 9.19 15.57 -2.43
CA PRO A 120 10.36 16.38 -2.07
C PRO A 120 11.33 15.67 -1.11
N TYR A 121 10.85 14.66 -0.39
CA TYR A 121 11.58 13.94 0.67
C TYR A 121 12.05 12.56 0.22
N LEU A 122 11.70 12.13 -0.99
CA LEU A 122 12.18 10.85 -1.53
C LEU A 122 13.68 10.93 -1.84
N ALA A 123 14.41 9.91 -1.39
CA ALA A 123 15.83 9.75 -1.69
C ALA A 123 16.06 9.56 -3.19
N GLU A 124 17.25 9.86 -3.66
CA GLU A 124 17.71 9.35 -4.95
C GLU A 124 17.70 7.80 -4.90
N ASN A 125 17.19 7.16 -5.92
CA ASN A 125 16.94 5.71 -6.00
C ASN A 125 15.85 5.19 -5.02
N ALA A 126 14.99 6.05 -4.49
CA ALA A 126 13.86 5.62 -3.67
C ALA A 126 12.95 4.65 -4.45
N HIS A 127 12.29 3.76 -3.71
CA HIS A 127 11.35 2.80 -4.26
C HIS A 127 9.92 3.09 -3.81
N ILE A 128 9.02 3.29 -4.75
CA ILE A 128 7.57 3.37 -4.50
C ILE A 128 6.93 2.05 -4.92
N VAL A 129 6.31 1.38 -3.97
CA VAL A 129 5.56 0.13 -4.18
C VAL A 129 4.08 0.40 -3.97
N ASN A 130 3.32 0.34 -5.04
CA ASN A 130 1.86 0.44 -4.98
C ASN A 130 1.25 -0.96 -4.87
N ILE A 131 0.38 -1.18 -3.90
CA ILE A 131 -0.34 -2.45 -3.76
C ILE A 131 -1.58 -2.42 -4.66
N GLY A 132 -1.45 -3.11 -5.78
CA GLY A 132 -2.49 -3.38 -6.75
C GLY A 132 -3.33 -4.61 -6.37
N SER A 133 -3.98 -5.18 -7.37
CA SER A 133 -4.73 -6.42 -7.29
C SER A 133 -4.77 -7.10 -8.65
N MET A 134 -4.82 -8.42 -8.68
CA MET A 134 -5.09 -9.17 -9.90
C MET A 134 -6.37 -8.70 -10.58
N GLY A 135 -7.39 -8.30 -9.82
CA GLY A 135 -8.62 -7.70 -10.37
C GLY A 135 -8.40 -6.44 -11.22
N GLY A 136 -7.30 -5.69 -10.97
CA GLY A 136 -6.92 -4.51 -11.76
C GLY A 136 -6.10 -4.80 -13.02
N VAL A 137 -5.61 -6.03 -13.20
CA VAL A 137 -4.80 -6.42 -14.37
C VAL A 137 -5.70 -6.73 -15.55
N GLN A 138 -5.40 -6.14 -16.71
CA GLN A 138 -6.12 -6.45 -17.94
C GLN A 138 -5.92 -7.92 -18.33
N GLY A 139 -7.00 -8.58 -18.76
CA GLY A 139 -6.97 -9.99 -19.13
C GLY A 139 -7.09 -10.98 -17.98
N SER A 140 -6.99 -10.54 -16.71
CA SER A 140 -7.29 -11.41 -15.58
C SER A 140 -8.79 -11.66 -15.41
N VAL A 141 -9.16 -12.75 -14.76
CA VAL A 141 -10.57 -13.02 -14.40
C VAL A 141 -11.09 -11.90 -13.51
N LYS A 142 -12.33 -11.47 -13.78
CA LYS A 142 -13.03 -10.45 -13.00
C LYS A 142 -14.13 -11.10 -12.17
N PHE A 143 -14.32 -10.61 -10.95
CA PHE A 143 -15.33 -11.14 -10.03
C PHE A 143 -16.54 -10.23 -10.01
N PRO A 144 -17.76 -10.78 -10.14
CA PRO A 144 -18.99 -10.02 -9.95
C PRO A 144 -18.97 -9.27 -8.60
N GLY A 145 -19.49 -8.05 -8.61
CA GLY A 145 -19.52 -7.20 -7.42
C GLY A 145 -18.26 -6.38 -7.15
N LEU A 146 -17.16 -6.60 -7.90
CA LEU A 146 -15.90 -5.88 -7.70
C LEU A 146 -15.56 -4.87 -8.80
N SER A 147 -16.53 -4.37 -9.56
CA SER A 147 -16.29 -3.50 -10.71
C SER A 147 -15.49 -2.24 -10.35
N LEU A 148 -15.94 -1.47 -9.34
CA LEU A 148 -15.26 -0.24 -8.91
C LEU A 148 -13.91 -0.53 -8.26
N TYR A 149 -13.83 -1.58 -7.45
CA TYR A 149 -12.55 -2.00 -6.86
C TYR A 149 -11.52 -2.33 -7.94
N SER A 150 -11.89 -3.19 -8.90
CA SER A 150 -11.00 -3.58 -10.01
C SER A 150 -10.61 -2.37 -10.87
N ALA A 151 -11.54 -1.48 -11.18
CA ALA A 151 -11.26 -0.24 -11.91
C ALA A 151 -10.27 0.65 -11.16
N SER A 152 -10.45 0.82 -9.84
CA SER A 152 -9.52 1.62 -9.02
C SER A 152 -8.10 1.02 -8.97
N LYS A 153 -7.99 -0.31 -8.91
CA LYS A 153 -6.70 -1.00 -8.93
C LYS A 153 -6.04 -0.97 -10.31
N GLY A 154 -6.83 -0.97 -11.39
CA GLY A 154 -6.36 -0.70 -12.75
C GLY A 154 -5.82 0.73 -12.89
N ALA A 155 -6.52 1.72 -12.32
CA ALA A 155 -6.04 3.11 -12.31
C ALA A 155 -4.69 3.25 -11.60
N VAL A 156 -4.48 2.56 -10.47
CA VAL A 156 -3.18 2.55 -9.76
C VAL A 156 -2.09 1.90 -10.60
N ALA A 157 -2.41 0.83 -11.34
CA ALA A 157 -1.45 0.16 -12.23
C ALA A 157 -0.95 1.13 -13.31
N ILE A 158 -1.86 1.81 -14.01
CA ILE A 158 -1.49 2.81 -15.04
C ILE A 158 -0.74 4.01 -14.41
N LEU A 159 -1.21 4.52 -13.27
CA LEU A 159 -0.50 5.59 -12.55
C LEU A 159 0.95 5.19 -12.22
N THR A 160 1.18 3.94 -11.84
CA THR A 160 2.53 3.39 -11.57
C THR A 160 3.43 3.49 -12.81
N GLU A 161 2.93 3.08 -13.97
CA GLU A 161 3.68 3.11 -15.23
C GLU A 161 4.03 4.56 -15.63
N CYS A 162 3.05 5.48 -15.52
CA CYS A 162 3.26 6.90 -15.82
C CYS A 162 4.32 7.52 -14.90
N LEU A 163 4.19 7.35 -13.58
CA LEU A 163 5.11 7.94 -12.62
C LEU A 163 6.53 7.37 -12.72
N ALA A 164 6.69 6.11 -13.13
CA ALA A 164 8.00 5.52 -13.39
C ALA A 164 8.75 6.25 -14.51
N GLN A 165 8.05 6.80 -15.50
CA GLN A 165 8.64 7.62 -16.57
C GLN A 165 8.87 9.06 -16.09
N GLU A 166 7.91 9.65 -15.40
CA GLU A 166 8.03 11.03 -14.90
C GLU A 166 9.19 11.20 -13.91
N PHE A 167 9.54 10.14 -13.15
CA PHE A 167 10.59 10.22 -12.12
C PHE A 167 11.93 9.63 -12.57
N ILE A 168 12.12 9.34 -13.86
CA ILE A 168 13.33 8.68 -14.36
C ILE A 168 14.59 9.48 -14.07
N ASP A 169 14.55 10.80 -14.25
CA ASP A 169 15.69 11.70 -14.00
C ASP A 169 16.06 11.78 -12.51
N ARG A 170 15.09 11.53 -11.64
CA ARG A 170 15.28 11.45 -10.19
C ARG A 170 15.72 10.07 -9.72
N LYS A 171 15.83 9.11 -10.64
CA LYS A 171 16.16 7.69 -10.40
C LYS A 171 15.19 6.99 -9.43
N ILE A 172 14.01 7.57 -9.16
CA ILE A 172 12.99 6.97 -8.32
C ILE A 172 12.32 5.83 -9.10
N LYS A 173 12.20 4.67 -8.47
CA LYS A 173 11.55 3.49 -9.06
C LYS A 173 10.13 3.39 -8.55
N VAL A 174 9.19 3.15 -9.46
CA VAL A 174 7.77 3.00 -9.12
C VAL A 174 7.27 1.69 -9.69
N ASN A 175 6.78 0.79 -8.83
CA ASN A 175 6.27 -0.51 -9.24
C ASN A 175 4.93 -0.82 -8.56
N CYS A 176 4.14 -1.68 -9.17
CA CYS A 176 2.86 -2.14 -8.63
C CYS A 176 2.90 -3.66 -8.43
N LEU A 177 2.56 -4.13 -7.23
CA LEU A 177 2.33 -5.54 -6.96
C LEU A 177 0.84 -5.83 -7.11
N ALA A 178 0.45 -6.51 -8.18
CA ALA A 178 -0.92 -6.95 -8.42
C ALA A 178 -1.17 -8.24 -7.62
N LEU A 179 -1.55 -8.07 -6.35
CA LEU A 179 -1.72 -9.20 -5.44
C LEU A 179 -2.97 -10.01 -5.79
N GLY A 180 -2.83 -11.33 -5.70
CA GLY A 180 -3.93 -12.27 -5.63
C GLY A 180 -4.56 -12.29 -4.24
N SER A 181 -5.30 -13.36 -3.93
CA SER A 181 -5.94 -13.50 -2.62
C SER A 181 -4.91 -13.74 -1.51
N ALA A 182 -5.10 -13.04 -0.40
CA ALA A 182 -4.44 -13.32 0.87
C ALA A 182 -5.47 -13.25 1.99
N GLN A 183 -5.40 -14.15 2.98
CA GLN A 183 -6.36 -14.21 4.07
C GLN A 183 -6.26 -12.97 4.95
N THR A 184 -7.18 -12.04 4.75
CA THR A 184 -7.33 -10.77 5.47
C THR A 184 -8.78 -10.55 5.86
N ASN A 185 -9.04 -9.65 6.79
CA ASN A 185 -10.43 -9.27 7.13
C ASN A 185 -11.16 -8.73 5.89
N MET A 186 -10.51 -7.91 5.08
CA MET A 186 -11.08 -7.37 3.83
C MET A 186 -11.55 -8.49 2.89
N LEU A 187 -10.75 -9.56 2.73
CA LEU A 187 -11.13 -10.70 1.90
C LEU A 187 -12.30 -11.47 2.51
N SER A 188 -12.27 -11.72 3.82
CA SER A 188 -13.31 -12.45 4.53
C SER A 188 -14.66 -11.72 4.50
N GLU A 189 -14.64 -10.40 4.56
CA GLU A 189 -15.84 -9.55 4.44
C GLU A 189 -16.40 -9.55 3.01
N ALA A 190 -15.51 -9.46 2.01
CA ALA A 190 -15.92 -9.45 0.59
C ALA A 190 -16.41 -10.81 0.08
N PHE A 191 -15.85 -11.89 0.61
CA PHE A 191 -16.12 -13.27 0.19
C PHE A 191 -16.29 -14.19 1.41
N PRO A 192 -17.45 -14.13 2.09
CA PRO A 192 -17.73 -14.97 3.25
C PRO A 192 -17.58 -16.47 2.92
N GLY A 193 -16.80 -17.16 3.74
CA GLY A 193 -16.53 -18.60 3.55
C GLY A 193 -15.39 -18.97 2.59
N PHE A 194 -14.89 -18.01 1.79
CA PHE A 194 -13.70 -18.25 0.98
C PHE A 194 -12.43 -18.29 1.87
N LYS A 195 -11.57 -19.27 1.63
CA LYS A 195 -10.28 -19.37 2.29
C LYS A 195 -9.16 -19.21 1.26
N SER A 196 -8.34 -18.19 1.46
CA SER A 196 -7.15 -17.99 0.64
C SER A 196 -6.09 -19.03 0.96
N PRO A 197 -5.33 -19.51 -0.05
CA PRO A 197 -4.18 -20.38 0.18
C PRO A 197 -3.02 -19.69 0.88
N LEU A 198 -2.96 -18.36 0.83
CA LEU A 198 -1.94 -17.55 1.49
C LEU A 198 -2.53 -16.78 2.66
N SER A 199 -1.81 -16.75 3.78
CA SER A 199 -2.07 -15.83 4.87
C SER A 199 -1.60 -14.40 4.54
N ALA A 200 -2.05 -13.42 5.31
CA ALA A 200 -1.54 -12.05 5.21
C ALA A 200 -0.03 -11.97 5.49
N ALA A 201 0.49 -12.81 6.41
CA ALA A 201 1.90 -12.83 6.77
C ALA A 201 2.77 -13.37 5.62
N GLU A 202 2.39 -14.47 4.99
CA GLU A 202 3.11 -15.03 3.84
C GLU A 202 3.14 -14.06 2.66
N MET A 203 2.01 -13.40 2.36
CA MET A 203 1.99 -12.36 1.33
C MET A 203 2.88 -11.17 1.69
N ALA A 204 2.90 -10.79 2.97
CA ALA A 204 3.71 -9.69 3.46
C ALA A 204 5.22 -9.97 3.41
N GLU A 205 5.65 -11.23 3.51
CA GLU A 205 7.05 -11.62 3.31
C GLU A 205 7.52 -11.23 1.91
N PHE A 206 6.73 -11.52 0.88
CA PHE A 206 7.06 -11.12 -0.48
C PHE A 206 7.01 -9.59 -0.65
N VAL A 207 5.99 -8.92 -0.11
CA VAL A 207 5.88 -7.45 -0.18
C VAL A 207 7.09 -6.78 0.49
N ALA A 208 7.51 -7.25 1.66
CA ALA A 208 8.68 -6.74 2.37
C ALA A 208 9.98 -6.97 1.56
N PHE A 209 10.18 -8.18 1.04
CA PHE A 209 11.31 -8.48 0.17
C PHE A 209 11.35 -7.57 -1.06
N PHE A 210 10.21 -7.42 -1.74
CA PHE A 210 10.12 -6.58 -2.94
C PHE A 210 10.33 -5.09 -2.63
N ALA A 211 9.81 -4.60 -1.52
CA ALA A 211 9.99 -3.21 -1.09
C ALA A 211 11.49 -2.87 -0.92
N LEU A 212 12.27 -3.79 -0.37
CA LEU A 212 13.72 -3.60 -0.17
C LEU A 212 14.54 -3.81 -1.44
N ASN A 213 14.13 -4.71 -2.33
CA ASN A 213 15.00 -5.22 -3.39
C ASN A 213 14.48 -4.96 -4.81
N GLY A 214 13.15 -4.86 -5.00
CA GLY A 214 12.53 -4.84 -6.33
C GLY A 214 13.00 -3.73 -7.25
N HIS A 215 13.38 -2.58 -6.69
CA HIS A 215 13.90 -1.43 -7.43
C HIS A 215 15.20 -1.70 -8.20
N GLN A 216 15.93 -2.76 -7.84
CA GLN A 216 17.17 -3.15 -8.53
C GLN A 216 16.90 -3.71 -9.93
N TRP A 217 15.73 -4.33 -10.14
CA TRP A 217 15.40 -5.02 -11.39
C TRP A 217 14.18 -4.45 -12.11
N PHE A 218 13.31 -3.72 -11.39
CA PHE A 218 12.01 -3.28 -11.91
C PHE A 218 11.84 -1.77 -11.81
N ASN A 219 11.27 -1.20 -12.87
CA ASN A 219 10.73 0.15 -12.88
C ASN A 219 9.53 0.21 -13.83
N GLY A 220 8.41 0.78 -13.38
CA GLY A 220 7.17 0.88 -14.15
C GLY A 220 6.52 -0.47 -14.40
N LYS A 221 6.72 -1.46 -13.51
CA LYS A 221 6.16 -2.80 -13.71
C LYS A 221 4.95 -3.06 -12.83
N VAL A 222 3.95 -3.69 -13.43
CA VAL A 222 2.79 -4.27 -12.76
C VAL A 222 3.03 -5.77 -12.68
N LEU A 223 3.35 -6.26 -11.48
CA LEU A 223 3.79 -7.64 -11.27
C LEU A 223 2.66 -8.46 -10.63
N PRO A 224 2.12 -9.46 -11.32
CA PRO A 224 1.21 -10.43 -10.73
C PRO A 224 1.89 -11.24 -9.60
N VAL A 225 1.25 -11.28 -8.44
CA VAL A 225 1.72 -12.03 -7.26
C VAL A 225 0.57 -12.89 -6.75
N ALA A 226 0.44 -14.07 -7.31
CA ALA A 226 -0.64 -14.99 -7.00
C ALA A 226 -0.18 -16.45 -7.21
N LEU A 227 -0.62 -17.36 -6.35
CA LEU A 227 -0.37 -18.81 -6.52
C LEU A 227 -1.25 -19.41 -7.62
N THR A 228 -2.41 -18.85 -7.82
CA THR A 228 -3.34 -19.25 -8.87
C THR A 228 -3.69 -18.04 -9.71
N THR A 229 -3.77 -18.23 -11.02
CA THR A 229 -4.35 -17.21 -11.91
C THR A 229 -5.85 -17.26 -11.72
N PRO A 230 -6.48 -16.21 -11.16
CA PRO A 230 -7.92 -16.14 -11.16
C PRO A 230 -8.44 -16.01 -12.59
#